data_ec6a80c177da3608c8aac5d6ae8bb7c9
#
_entry.id   ec6a80c177da3608c8aac5d6ae8bb7c9
#
_cell.length_a   1.000
_cell.length_b   1.000
_cell.length_c   1.000
_cell.angle_alpha   90.00
_cell.angle_beta   90.00
_cell.angle_gamma   90.00
#
_symmetry.space_group_name_H-M   'P 1'
#
loop_
_entity.id
_entity.type
_entity.pdbx_description
1 polymer ?
#
loop_
_entity_poly.entity_id
_entity_poly.type
_entity_poly.pdbx_seq_one_letter_code
_entity_poly.pdbx_strand_id
1 'polypeptide(L)'
;MHRSTISFMSMKQTFASSLWVLATGFVYSIVIFARGWAAIDRIGADTGYTYVPDAVNENLWVLFKPFPEYFEISGRAAAELVAIFPIRYHAIASSAVVNFVWVGLGLFIYAIISQETHSKMLSSLAGLALIVTPHASESSIGNIGMIKFPLTAAVAIAFCSSCAIIKYPKMILVVALVAGLSQPILLVISLPLLWFLRSKNRKLRQKVSNLLIVVYGTFIIQIFKVGLGKAVEGRSGSSVKSLWPGMGLFWYSGIFFPTIFVLSIMALDTFDLAQFRRFKQIRYFLCISTIALTVSCFILGGIADRYFVAPMTLAWICGILLIVDFIHEFKRLRVFAITTAIIFAAVPVAKWFGAGWYLTSGPTWTSQIDQAEESCIENPKVIIELRVSPSGYSEVTCSQLAGK
;
A
#
# COMPACT_ATOMS: atom_id res chain seq x y z
N MET A 1 -0.47 -50.19 -11.46
CA MET A 1 -1.39 -49.18 -12.01
C MET A 1 -1.75 -47.98 -11.07
N HIS A 2 -1.11 -47.81 -9.89
CA HIS A 2 -1.49 -46.78 -8.91
C HIS A 2 -0.71 -45.45 -8.99
N ARG A 3 0.37 -45.36 -9.80
CA ARG A 3 1.20 -44.13 -9.87
C ARG A 3 0.67 -43.04 -10.84
N SER A 4 -0.17 -43.37 -11.81
CA SER A 4 -0.67 -42.38 -12.79
C SER A 4 -1.84 -41.52 -12.29
N THR A 5 -2.65 -42.05 -11.38
CA THR A 5 -3.83 -41.32 -10.81
C THR A 5 -3.42 -40.23 -9.86
N ILE A 6 -2.34 -40.39 -9.11
CA ILE A 6 -1.85 -39.35 -8.14
C ILE A 6 -1.27 -38.15 -8.90
N SER A 7 -0.59 -38.34 -10.01
CA SER A 7 -0.04 -37.28 -10.86
C SER A 7 -1.12 -36.40 -11.48
N PHE A 8 -2.23 -36.99 -11.93
CA PHE A 8 -3.29 -36.26 -12.62
C PHE A 8 -4.16 -35.44 -11.65
N MET A 9 -4.40 -35.94 -10.43
CA MET A 9 -5.08 -35.17 -9.36
C MET A 9 -4.24 -33.97 -8.88
N SER A 10 -2.94 -34.13 -8.73
CA SER A 10 -2.01 -33.04 -8.38
C SER A 10 -2.00 -31.94 -9.44
N MET A 11 -1.97 -32.32 -10.72
CA MET A 11 -1.97 -31.36 -11.83
C MET A 11 -3.27 -30.56 -11.93
N LYS A 12 -4.44 -31.21 -11.74
CA LYS A 12 -5.75 -30.53 -11.69
C LYS A 12 -5.86 -29.55 -10.52
N GLN A 13 -5.37 -29.91 -9.34
CA GLN A 13 -5.36 -29.01 -8.18
C GLN A 13 -4.46 -27.79 -8.38
N THR A 14 -3.28 -27.98 -8.98
CA THR A 14 -2.35 -26.90 -9.29
C THR A 14 -2.96 -25.96 -10.32
N PHE A 15 -3.57 -26.48 -11.38
CA PHE A 15 -4.24 -25.68 -12.41
C PHE A 15 -5.42 -24.85 -11.84
N ALA A 16 -6.29 -25.49 -11.07
CA ALA A 16 -7.42 -24.81 -10.41
C ALA A 16 -6.97 -23.74 -9.40
N SER A 17 -5.82 -23.91 -8.74
CA SER A 17 -5.25 -22.88 -7.87
C SER A 17 -4.69 -21.70 -8.65
N SER A 18 -4.01 -21.95 -9.77
CA SER A 18 -3.47 -20.90 -10.64
C SER A 18 -4.58 -20.08 -11.29
N LEU A 19 -5.64 -20.74 -11.78
CA LEU A 19 -6.80 -20.05 -12.36
C LEU A 19 -7.49 -19.12 -11.34
N TRP A 20 -7.60 -19.54 -10.07
CA TRP A 20 -8.16 -18.70 -9.02
C TRP A 20 -7.31 -17.44 -8.76
N VAL A 21 -5.98 -17.58 -8.72
CA VAL A 21 -5.07 -16.44 -8.55
C VAL A 21 -5.20 -15.46 -9.72
N LEU A 22 -5.26 -15.96 -10.94
CA LEU A 22 -5.46 -15.13 -12.14
C LEU A 22 -6.81 -14.41 -12.11
N ALA A 23 -7.90 -15.11 -11.77
CA ALA A 23 -9.21 -14.51 -11.63
C ALA A 23 -9.23 -13.42 -10.53
N THR A 24 -8.58 -13.69 -9.40
CA THR A 24 -8.44 -12.71 -8.31
C THR A 24 -7.66 -11.48 -8.78
N GLY A 25 -6.52 -11.66 -9.44
CA GLY A 25 -5.73 -10.56 -10.01
C GLY A 25 -6.50 -9.75 -11.04
N PHE A 26 -7.29 -10.41 -11.88
CA PHE A 26 -8.16 -9.75 -12.86
C PHE A 26 -9.24 -8.89 -12.18
N VAL A 27 -9.91 -9.42 -11.16
CA VAL A 27 -10.88 -8.64 -10.37
C VAL A 27 -10.21 -7.43 -9.71
N TYR A 28 -9.03 -7.60 -9.11
CA TYR A 28 -8.28 -6.48 -8.53
C TYR A 28 -7.94 -5.42 -9.57
N SER A 29 -7.53 -5.85 -10.77
CA SER A 29 -7.24 -4.95 -11.88
C SER A 29 -8.48 -4.15 -12.30
N ILE A 30 -9.63 -4.82 -12.50
CA ILE A 30 -10.88 -4.12 -12.85
C ILE A 30 -11.20 -3.07 -11.77
N VAL A 31 -11.14 -3.45 -10.50
CA VAL A 31 -11.52 -2.57 -9.39
C VAL A 31 -10.58 -1.37 -9.31
N ILE A 32 -9.27 -1.55 -9.35
CA ILE A 32 -8.31 -0.44 -9.21
C ILE A 32 -8.33 0.48 -10.42
N PHE A 33 -8.44 -0.05 -11.63
CA PHE A 33 -8.54 0.76 -12.86
C PHE A 33 -9.86 1.52 -12.94
N ALA A 34 -10.98 0.90 -12.57
CA ALA A 34 -12.28 1.60 -12.48
C ALA A 34 -12.22 2.77 -11.49
N ARG A 35 -11.54 2.58 -10.36
CA ARG A 35 -11.32 3.60 -9.35
C ARG A 35 -10.44 4.75 -9.85
N GLY A 36 -9.34 4.44 -10.54
CA GLY A 36 -8.39 5.42 -11.07
C GLY A 36 -8.78 6.06 -12.40
N TRP A 37 -9.89 5.62 -13.00
CA TRP A 37 -10.22 6.02 -14.38
C TRP A 37 -10.31 7.53 -14.59
N ALA A 38 -10.94 8.25 -13.68
CA ALA A 38 -11.06 9.70 -13.76
C ALA A 38 -9.72 10.47 -13.67
N ALA A 39 -8.69 9.83 -13.13
CA ALA A 39 -7.35 10.40 -12.95
C ALA A 39 -6.32 9.84 -13.94
N ILE A 40 -6.71 8.95 -14.86
CA ILE A 40 -5.78 8.18 -15.70
C ILE A 40 -4.90 9.08 -16.59
N ASP A 41 -5.43 10.21 -17.03
CA ASP A 41 -4.71 11.20 -17.86
C ASP A 41 -4.35 12.46 -17.06
N ARG A 42 -3.90 12.26 -15.82
CA ARG A 42 -3.40 13.34 -14.94
C ARG A 42 -2.17 12.88 -14.20
N ILE A 43 -1.23 13.77 -14.00
CA ILE A 43 0.00 13.49 -13.24
C ILE A 43 -0.13 14.11 -11.85
N GLY A 44 0.12 13.31 -10.82
CA GLY A 44 0.20 13.78 -9.43
C GLY A 44 1.43 14.68 -9.22
N ALA A 45 1.33 15.66 -8.32
CA ALA A 45 2.35 16.67 -8.07
C ALA A 45 3.76 16.09 -7.93
N ASP A 46 3.98 15.24 -6.91
CA ASP A 46 5.30 14.62 -6.66
C ASP A 46 5.82 13.84 -7.88
N THR A 47 4.92 13.20 -8.63
CA THR A 47 5.25 12.47 -9.86
C THR A 47 5.73 13.42 -10.93
N GLY A 48 5.00 14.51 -11.16
CA GLY A 48 5.20 15.41 -12.30
C GLY A 48 6.37 16.36 -12.13
N TYR A 49 6.63 16.88 -10.92
CA TYR A 49 7.72 17.84 -10.75
C TYR A 49 9.00 17.26 -10.10
N THR A 50 8.98 16.02 -9.64
CA THR A 50 10.18 15.43 -9.02
C THR A 50 10.56 14.09 -9.65
N TYR A 51 9.70 13.07 -9.53
CA TYR A 51 10.11 11.70 -9.86
C TYR A 51 10.36 11.49 -11.34
N VAL A 52 9.43 11.87 -12.20
CA VAL A 52 9.55 11.65 -13.63
C VAL A 52 10.58 12.58 -14.27
N PRO A 53 10.63 13.90 -13.96
CA PRO A 53 11.72 14.74 -14.44
C PRO A 53 13.10 14.29 -14.02
N ASP A 54 13.29 13.85 -12.76
CA ASP A 54 14.56 13.29 -12.30
C ASP A 54 14.94 12.04 -13.12
N ALA A 55 13.99 11.12 -13.37
CA ALA A 55 14.24 9.90 -14.13
C ALA A 55 14.55 10.16 -15.61
N VAL A 56 13.94 11.19 -16.21
CA VAL A 56 14.20 11.58 -17.61
C VAL A 56 15.55 12.27 -17.77
N ASN A 57 15.96 13.10 -16.81
CA ASN A 57 17.11 13.98 -16.93
C ASN A 57 18.40 13.41 -16.28
N GLU A 58 18.27 12.46 -15.38
CA GLU A 58 19.39 11.88 -14.64
C GLU A 58 19.56 10.39 -15.00
N ASN A 59 20.64 9.78 -14.53
CA ASN A 59 20.92 8.35 -14.74
C ASN A 59 20.33 7.50 -13.57
N LEU A 60 20.48 6.18 -13.63
CA LEU A 60 19.99 5.24 -12.62
C LEU A 60 20.41 5.53 -11.16
N TRP A 61 21.39 6.39 -10.92
CA TRP A 61 21.75 6.82 -9.57
C TRP A 61 20.65 7.64 -8.90
N VAL A 62 19.70 8.17 -9.69
CA VAL A 62 18.50 8.84 -9.17
C VAL A 62 17.70 7.94 -8.21
N LEU A 63 17.78 6.64 -8.35
CA LEU A 63 17.15 5.67 -7.42
C LEU A 63 17.57 5.91 -5.96
N PHE A 64 18.79 6.41 -5.75
CA PHE A 64 19.37 6.68 -4.44
C PHE A 64 19.39 8.16 -4.08
N LYS A 65 18.77 9.01 -4.86
CA LYS A 65 18.59 10.44 -4.56
C LYS A 65 17.53 10.60 -3.48
N PRO A 66 17.83 11.20 -2.33
CA PRO A 66 16.84 11.43 -1.28
C PRO A 66 15.68 12.29 -1.77
N PHE A 67 14.47 11.99 -1.32
CA PHE A 67 13.28 12.82 -1.54
C PHE A 67 12.85 13.44 -0.23
N PRO A 68 12.76 14.71 -0.15
CA PRO A 68 13.73 15.65 0.41
C PRO A 68 14.28 15.18 1.77
N GLU A 69 13.60 14.27 2.47
CA GLU A 69 13.91 13.90 3.86
C GLU A 69 14.23 12.41 4.07
N TYR A 70 14.08 11.55 3.04
CA TYR A 70 14.36 10.10 3.11
C TYR A 70 14.52 9.52 1.71
N PHE A 71 15.04 8.29 1.64
CA PHE A 71 15.02 7.56 0.36
C PHE A 71 13.61 7.10 0.04
N GLU A 72 13.28 7.15 -1.24
CA GLU A 72 12.00 6.67 -1.74
C GLU A 72 12.20 5.85 -3.03
N ILE A 73 12.85 4.69 -2.84
CA ILE A 73 13.24 3.82 -3.96
C ILE A 73 12.02 3.33 -4.75
N SER A 74 10.88 3.06 -4.09
CA SER A 74 9.70 2.52 -4.78
C SER A 74 9.14 3.48 -5.83
N GLY A 75 9.03 4.77 -5.48
CA GLY A 75 8.56 5.78 -6.41
C GLY A 75 9.58 6.06 -7.52
N ARG A 76 10.86 6.13 -7.17
CA ARG A 76 11.92 6.34 -8.17
C ARG A 76 12.03 5.19 -9.16
N ALA A 77 11.96 3.93 -8.71
CA ALA A 77 11.95 2.79 -9.59
C ALA A 77 10.72 2.76 -10.51
N ALA A 78 9.57 3.19 -10.01
CA ALA A 78 8.37 3.34 -10.82
C ALA A 78 8.51 4.48 -11.85
N ALA A 79 9.16 5.59 -11.48
CA ALA A 79 9.43 6.70 -12.40
C ALA A 79 10.37 6.30 -13.54
N GLU A 80 11.40 5.49 -13.29
CA GLU A 80 12.26 4.93 -14.33
C GLU A 80 11.46 4.12 -15.36
N LEU A 81 10.47 3.34 -14.90
CA LEU A 81 9.58 2.61 -15.81
C LEU A 81 8.69 3.55 -16.64
N VAL A 82 8.25 4.66 -16.06
CA VAL A 82 7.46 5.67 -16.77
C VAL A 82 8.29 6.44 -17.77
N ALA A 83 9.54 6.76 -17.43
CA ALA A 83 10.46 7.50 -18.31
C ALA A 83 10.84 6.76 -19.60
N ILE A 84 10.59 5.45 -19.69
CA ILE A 84 10.77 4.68 -20.94
C ILE A 84 9.76 5.10 -22.02
N PHE A 85 8.59 5.62 -21.62
CA PHE A 85 7.55 6.03 -22.55
C PHE A 85 7.75 7.48 -23.01
N PRO A 86 7.28 7.85 -24.21
CA PRO A 86 7.22 9.24 -24.62
C PRO A 86 6.43 10.09 -23.62
N ILE A 87 6.83 11.36 -23.44
CA ILE A 87 6.26 12.26 -22.43
C ILE A 87 4.72 12.38 -22.51
N ARG A 88 4.17 12.30 -23.72
CA ARG A 88 2.73 12.30 -23.95
C ARG A 88 1.98 11.23 -23.16
N TYR A 89 2.62 10.10 -22.90
CA TYR A 89 2.03 8.95 -22.22
C TYR A 89 2.39 8.88 -20.74
N HIS A 90 3.16 9.81 -20.20
CA HIS A 90 3.64 9.73 -18.80
C HIS A 90 2.50 9.64 -17.78
N ALA A 91 1.38 10.34 -17.99
CA ALA A 91 0.22 10.26 -17.10
C ALA A 91 -0.39 8.84 -17.08
N ILE A 92 -0.67 8.32 -18.27
CA ILE A 92 -1.25 6.97 -18.43
C ILE A 92 -0.28 5.91 -17.93
N ALA A 93 1.00 6.03 -18.27
CA ALA A 93 2.04 5.10 -17.81
C ALA A 93 2.20 5.13 -16.29
N SER A 94 2.20 6.31 -15.67
CA SER A 94 2.24 6.46 -14.21
C SER A 94 1.06 5.76 -13.55
N SER A 95 -0.16 6.01 -14.03
CA SER A 95 -1.37 5.38 -13.53
C SER A 95 -1.33 3.86 -13.71
N ALA A 96 -0.87 3.36 -14.85
CA ALA A 96 -0.75 1.94 -15.13
C ALA A 96 0.26 1.28 -14.19
N VAL A 97 1.48 1.83 -14.07
CA VAL A 97 2.53 1.28 -13.19
C VAL A 97 2.05 1.22 -11.74
N VAL A 98 1.46 2.30 -11.22
CA VAL A 98 0.93 2.35 -9.85
C VAL A 98 -0.15 1.29 -9.66
N ASN A 99 -1.12 1.20 -10.58
CA ASN A 99 -2.22 0.25 -10.47
C ASN A 99 -1.73 -1.20 -10.51
N PHE A 100 -0.75 -1.53 -11.38
CA PHE A 100 -0.15 -2.87 -11.40
C PHE A 100 0.60 -3.20 -10.12
N VAL A 101 1.31 -2.23 -9.52
CA VAL A 101 1.95 -2.42 -8.20
C VAL A 101 0.91 -2.71 -7.13
N TRP A 102 -0.21 -1.97 -7.08
CA TRP A 102 -1.29 -2.22 -6.14
C TRP A 102 -1.89 -3.62 -6.30
N VAL A 103 -2.14 -4.06 -7.54
CA VAL A 103 -2.61 -5.42 -7.83
C VAL A 103 -1.61 -6.46 -7.35
N GLY A 104 -0.33 -6.26 -7.65
CA GLY A 104 0.75 -7.15 -7.20
C GLY A 104 0.83 -7.25 -5.68
N LEU A 105 0.70 -6.14 -4.96
CA LEU A 105 0.68 -6.12 -3.50
C LEU A 105 -0.60 -6.75 -2.94
N GLY A 106 -1.75 -6.57 -3.58
CA GLY A 106 -2.98 -7.28 -3.25
C GLY A 106 -2.84 -8.80 -3.38
N LEU A 107 -2.21 -9.28 -4.47
CA LEU A 107 -1.89 -10.69 -4.67
C LEU A 107 -0.83 -11.21 -3.68
N PHE A 108 0.13 -10.37 -3.30
CA PHE A 108 1.08 -10.69 -2.23
C PHE A 108 0.36 -10.91 -0.89
N ILE A 109 -0.57 -10.02 -0.51
CA ILE A 109 -1.41 -10.17 0.70
C ILE A 109 -2.25 -11.45 0.59
N TYR A 110 -2.86 -11.72 -0.57
CA TYR A 110 -3.55 -12.99 -0.83
C TYR A 110 -2.65 -14.18 -0.52
N ALA A 111 -1.42 -14.20 -1.02
CA ALA A 111 -0.49 -15.29 -0.80
C ALA A 111 -0.13 -15.47 0.68
N ILE A 112 0.07 -14.37 1.42
CA ILE A 112 0.36 -14.37 2.85
C ILE A 112 -0.82 -14.94 3.65
N ILE A 113 -2.01 -14.38 3.46
CA ILE A 113 -3.22 -14.76 4.22
C ILE A 113 -3.65 -16.18 3.89
N SER A 114 -3.39 -16.67 2.67
CA SER A 114 -3.68 -18.05 2.30
C SER A 114 -2.93 -19.09 3.12
N GLN A 115 -1.76 -18.73 3.68
CA GLN A 115 -1.00 -19.63 4.57
C GLN A 115 -1.62 -19.74 5.97
N GLU A 116 -2.31 -18.71 6.41
CA GLU A 116 -2.95 -18.67 7.72
C GLU A 116 -4.38 -19.23 7.69
N THR A 117 -5.10 -18.96 6.61
CA THR A 117 -6.54 -19.27 6.53
C THR A 117 -6.86 -20.54 5.78
N HIS A 118 -5.99 -20.98 4.88
CA HIS A 118 -6.24 -22.06 3.91
C HIS A 118 -7.54 -21.86 3.09
N SER A 119 -8.04 -20.63 3.03
CA SER A 119 -9.27 -20.24 2.32
C SER A 119 -8.95 -19.27 1.19
N LYS A 120 -9.22 -19.70 -0.06
CA LYS A 120 -9.03 -18.86 -1.24
C LYS A 120 -9.90 -17.59 -1.19
N MET A 121 -11.15 -17.73 -0.75
CA MET A 121 -12.09 -16.61 -0.65
C MET A 121 -11.63 -15.57 0.38
N LEU A 122 -11.24 -16.00 1.59
CA LEU A 122 -10.76 -15.08 2.63
C LEU A 122 -9.48 -14.37 2.20
N SER A 123 -8.59 -15.09 1.53
CA SER A 123 -7.36 -14.53 1.01
C SER A 123 -7.61 -13.50 -0.08
N SER A 124 -8.60 -13.76 -0.98
CA SER A 124 -9.02 -12.78 -1.98
C SER A 124 -9.64 -11.54 -1.34
N LEU A 125 -10.49 -11.70 -0.32
CA LEU A 125 -11.06 -10.56 0.41
C LEU A 125 -9.99 -9.75 1.14
N ALA A 126 -8.98 -10.40 1.73
CA ALA A 126 -7.87 -9.72 2.38
C ALA A 126 -7.03 -8.88 1.40
N GLY A 127 -6.70 -9.41 0.23
CA GLY A 127 -6.02 -8.63 -0.80
C GLY A 127 -6.89 -7.51 -1.38
N LEU A 128 -8.20 -7.76 -1.53
CA LEU A 128 -9.16 -6.75 -1.96
C LEU A 128 -9.26 -5.60 -0.94
N ALA A 129 -9.12 -5.88 0.35
CA ALA A 129 -9.14 -4.84 1.40
C ALA A 129 -8.08 -3.74 1.17
N LEU A 130 -6.90 -4.08 0.62
CA LEU A 130 -5.93 -3.08 0.20
C LEU A 130 -6.46 -2.24 -0.97
N ILE A 131 -7.02 -2.89 -1.99
CA ILE A 131 -7.49 -2.24 -3.23
C ILE A 131 -8.64 -1.26 -2.96
N VAL A 132 -9.57 -1.64 -2.07
CA VAL A 132 -10.78 -0.83 -1.78
C VAL A 132 -10.63 0.10 -0.58
N THR A 133 -9.46 0.17 0.05
CA THR A 133 -9.28 1.07 1.20
C THR A 133 -9.65 2.51 0.82
N PRO A 134 -10.52 3.21 1.58
CA PRO A 134 -11.04 4.53 1.19
C PRO A 134 -9.93 5.59 1.14
N HIS A 135 -8.92 5.48 1.98
CA HIS A 135 -7.80 6.43 2.05
C HIS A 135 -6.84 6.39 0.85
N ALA A 136 -6.98 5.38 0.00
CA ALA A 136 -6.22 5.31 -1.25
C ALA A 136 -6.78 6.23 -2.35
N SER A 137 -8.00 6.81 -2.19
CA SER A 137 -8.70 7.48 -3.29
C SER A 137 -8.19 8.88 -3.61
N GLU A 138 -7.72 9.64 -2.63
CA GLU A 138 -7.54 11.09 -2.82
C GLU A 138 -6.19 11.49 -3.42
N SER A 139 -5.13 10.74 -3.15
CA SER A 139 -3.79 11.11 -3.65
C SER A 139 -2.93 9.92 -4.05
N SER A 140 -3.42 8.69 -3.83
CA SER A 140 -2.57 7.50 -3.89
C SER A 140 -2.67 6.74 -5.20
N ILE A 141 -3.83 6.82 -5.89
CA ILE A 141 -4.05 6.10 -7.15
C ILE A 141 -3.48 6.96 -8.29
N GLY A 142 -2.66 6.34 -9.13
CA GLY A 142 -2.00 7.05 -10.24
C GLY A 142 -0.79 7.90 -9.82
N ASN A 143 -0.47 8.01 -8.54
CA ASN A 143 0.66 8.77 -8.03
C ASN A 143 1.80 7.84 -7.59
N ILE A 144 2.93 7.91 -8.29
CA ILE A 144 4.12 7.09 -8.07
C ILE A 144 4.65 7.24 -6.64
N GLY A 145 4.72 8.46 -6.12
CA GLY A 145 5.23 8.74 -4.77
C GLY A 145 4.38 8.13 -3.65
N MET A 146 3.21 7.58 -3.97
CA MET A 146 2.31 6.98 -2.99
C MET A 146 2.41 5.44 -2.89
N ILE A 147 3.23 4.80 -3.72
CA ILE A 147 3.46 3.34 -3.72
C ILE A 147 3.93 2.84 -2.35
N LYS A 148 4.67 3.64 -1.63
CA LYS A 148 5.18 3.32 -0.27
C LYS A 148 4.09 2.93 0.74
N PHE A 149 2.88 3.48 0.64
CA PHE A 149 1.81 3.20 1.60
C PHE A 149 1.21 1.80 1.46
N PRO A 150 0.77 1.35 0.27
CA PRO A 150 0.33 -0.03 0.09
C PRO A 150 1.47 -1.03 0.30
N LEU A 151 2.71 -0.66 -0.02
CA LEU A 151 3.90 -1.47 0.23
C LEU A 151 4.11 -1.68 1.75
N THR A 152 3.95 -0.63 2.55
CA THR A 152 4.01 -0.70 4.03
C THR A 152 2.92 -1.62 4.58
N ALA A 153 1.68 -1.52 4.08
CA ALA A 153 0.59 -2.42 4.47
C ALA A 153 0.92 -3.88 4.19
N ALA A 154 1.40 -4.17 2.99
CA ALA A 154 1.74 -5.52 2.56
C ALA A 154 2.86 -6.15 3.42
N VAL A 155 3.91 -5.38 3.74
CA VAL A 155 5.00 -5.84 4.62
C VAL A 155 4.52 -6.02 6.05
N ALA A 156 3.71 -5.11 6.58
CA ALA A 156 3.17 -5.23 7.93
C ALA A 156 2.35 -6.52 8.09
N ILE A 157 1.50 -6.86 7.10
CA ILE A 157 0.73 -8.09 7.08
C ILE A 157 1.65 -9.32 7.01
N ALA A 158 2.71 -9.26 6.20
CA ALA A 158 3.66 -10.35 6.09
C ALA A 158 4.41 -10.60 7.41
N PHE A 159 4.77 -9.54 8.14
CA PHE A 159 5.42 -9.65 9.44
C PHE A 159 4.51 -10.21 10.53
N CYS A 160 3.19 -10.15 10.35
CA CYS A 160 2.22 -10.75 11.27
C CYS A 160 2.04 -12.27 11.07
N SER A 161 2.54 -12.85 9.96
CA SER A 161 2.32 -14.25 9.59
C SER A 161 3.58 -15.10 9.73
N SER A 162 3.65 -15.91 10.78
CA SER A 162 4.75 -16.86 10.97
C SER A 162 4.81 -17.93 9.87
N CYS A 163 3.66 -18.39 9.40
CA CYS A 163 3.55 -19.38 8.31
C CYS A 163 4.12 -18.84 6.99
N ALA A 164 3.79 -17.61 6.65
CA ALA A 164 4.29 -16.97 5.45
C ALA A 164 5.80 -16.69 5.51
N ILE A 165 6.32 -16.26 6.66
CA ILE A 165 7.77 -16.06 6.87
C ILE A 165 8.53 -17.36 6.63
N ILE A 166 7.98 -18.49 7.06
CA ILE A 166 8.59 -19.81 6.80
C ILE A 166 8.53 -20.17 5.33
N LYS A 167 7.42 -19.94 4.65
CA LYS A 167 7.18 -20.39 3.28
C LYS A 167 7.75 -19.48 2.21
N TYR A 168 7.69 -18.17 2.40
CA TYR A 168 8.08 -17.15 1.40
C TYR A 168 9.18 -16.18 1.88
N PRO A 169 10.26 -16.67 2.55
CA PRO A 169 11.21 -15.79 3.21
C PRO A 169 11.92 -14.83 2.25
N LYS A 170 12.29 -15.31 1.05
CA LYS A 170 12.99 -14.49 0.05
C LYS A 170 12.10 -13.36 -0.48
N MET A 171 10.83 -13.69 -0.80
CA MET A 171 9.88 -12.71 -1.31
C MET A 171 9.59 -11.64 -0.24
N ILE A 172 9.35 -12.03 1.01
CA ILE A 172 9.12 -11.09 2.11
C ILE A 172 10.36 -10.23 2.35
N LEU A 173 11.56 -10.80 2.25
CA LEU A 173 12.81 -10.06 2.42
C LEU A 173 13.00 -9.00 1.34
N VAL A 174 12.74 -9.32 0.07
CA VAL A 174 12.83 -8.36 -1.04
C VAL A 174 11.81 -7.22 -0.86
N VAL A 175 10.55 -7.57 -0.56
CA VAL A 175 9.49 -6.56 -0.37
C VAL A 175 9.80 -5.69 0.86
N ALA A 176 10.33 -6.27 1.95
CA ALA A 176 10.76 -5.53 3.13
C ALA A 176 11.96 -4.61 2.85
N LEU A 177 12.92 -5.05 2.03
CA LEU A 177 14.06 -4.22 1.63
C LEU A 177 13.59 -2.98 0.85
N VAL A 178 12.74 -3.18 -0.16
CA VAL A 178 12.18 -2.07 -0.95
C VAL A 178 11.36 -1.14 -0.06
N ALA A 179 10.52 -1.67 0.82
CA ALA A 179 9.73 -0.88 1.76
C ALA A 179 10.62 -0.06 2.72
N GLY A 180 11.66 -0.67 3.28
CA GLY A 180 12.58 -0.01 4.21
C GLY A 180 13.41 1.09 3.56
N LEU A 181 13.78 0.92 2.29
CA LEU A 181 14.45 1.95 1.50
C LEU A 181 13.49 2.99 0.92
N SER A 182 12.18 2.79 1.06
CA SER A 182 11.16 3.75 0.63
C SER A 182 10.57 4.53 1.80
N GLN A 183 10.62 3.99 3.01
CA GLN A 183 9.99 4.61 4.17
C GLN A 183 10.56 4.11 5.51
N PRO A 184 10.98 5.00 6.43
CA PRO A 184 11.61 4.60 7.70
C PRO A 184 10.63 3.96 8.70
N ILE A 185 9.32 4.04 8.47
CA ILE A 185 8.26 3.50 9.35
C ILE A 185 8.32 1.96 9.50
N LEU A 186 9.12 1.29 8.68
CA LEU A 186 9.28 -0.17 8.72
C LEU A 186 9.74 -0.67 10.09
N LEU A 187 10.51 0.14 10.82
CA LEU A 187 10.92 -0.18 12.19
C LEU A 187 9.73 -0.42 13.12
N VAL A 188 8.70 0.42 13.02
CA VAL A 188 7.50 0.35 13.88
C VAL A 188 6.73 -0.95 13.65
N ILE A 189 6.58 -1.35 12.38
CA ILE A 189 5.84 -2.57 12.03
C ILE A 189 6.64 -3.86 12.24
N SER A 190 7.89 -3.78 12.70
CA SER A 190 8.71 -4.95 13.01
C SER A 190 8.40 -5.60 14.37
N LEU A 191 7.56 -5.01 15.20
CA LEU A 191 7.20 -5.54 16.53
C LEU A 191 6.79 -7.02 16.54
N PRO A 192 5.96 -7.53 15.59
CA PRO A 192 5.66 -8.97 15.53
C PRO A 192 6.91 -9.85 15.32
N LEU A 193 7.90 -9.36 14.56
CA LEU A 193 9.14 -10.10 14.32
C LEU A 193 9.93 -10.29 15.63
N LEU A 194 9.97 -9.28 16.50
CA LEU A 194 10.63 -9.39 17.81
C LEU A 194 9.99 -10.47 18.70
N TRP A 195 8.66 -10.60 18.62
CA TRP A 195 7.96 -11.68 19.30
C TRP A 195 8.34 -13.06 18.76
N PHE A 196 8.46 -13.20 17.43
CA PHE A 196 8.82 -14.49 16.81
C PHE A 196 10.26 -14.94 17.11
N LEU A 197 11.16 -14.06 17.55
CA LEU A 197 12.49 -14.46 18.05
C LEU A 197 12.40 -15.38 19.26
N ARG A 198 11.32 -15.31 20.04
CA ARG A 198 11.08 -16.19 21.21
C ARG A 198 10.57 -17.57 20.80
N SER A 199 10.29 -17.80 19.52
CA SER A 199 9.79 -19.08 19.05
C SER A 199 10.80 -20.21 19.26
N LYS A 200 10.32 -21.38 19.66
CA LYS A 200 11.14 -22.60 19.73
C LYS A 200 11.55 -23.11 18.32
N ASN A 201 10.86 -22.69 17.27
CA ASN A 201 11.16 -23.07 15.88
C ASN A 201 12.43 -22.35 15.38
N ARG A 202 13.56 -23.11 15.31
CA ARG A 202 14.86 -22.58 14.87
C ARG A 202 14.81 -21.98 13.45
N LYS A 203 14.04 -22.61 12.53
CA LYS A 203 13.91 -22.13 11.14
C LYS A 203 13.22 -20.77 11.09
N LEU A 204 12.15 -20.59 11.87
CA LEU A 204 11.44 -19.31 11.98
C LEU A 204 12.36 -18.24 12.54
N ARG A 205 13.05 -18.50 13.66
CA ARG A 205 13.98 -17.54 14.28
C ARG A 205 15.05 -17.05 13.32
N GLN A 206 15.68 -17.98 12.57
CA GLN A 206 16.72 -17.61 11.59
C GLN A 206 16.16 -16.67 10.49
N LYS A 207 14.98 -16.97 9.95
CA LYS A 207 14.34 -16.13 8.92
C LYS A 207 13.92 -14.77 9.47
N VAL A 208 13.40 -14.74 10.69
CA VAL A 208 13.07 -13.51 11.40
C VAL A 208 14.31 -12.66 11.67
N SER A 209 15.43 -13.26 12.09
CA SER A 209 16.69 -12.54 12.27
C SER A 209 17.15 -11.88 10.97
N ASN A 210 17.07 -12.57 9.83
CA ASN A 210 17.41 -12.00 8.54
C ASN A 210 16.50 -10.81 8.17
N LEU A 211 15.20 -10.90 8.46
CA LEU A 211 14.26 -9.80 8.23
C LEU A 211 14.57 -8.60 9.12
N LEU A 212 14.90 -8.83 10.40
CA LEU A 212 15.31 -7.76 11.31
C LEU A 212 16.60 -7.08 10.87
N ILE A 213 17.58 -7.83 10.36
CA ILE A 213 18.80 -7.25 9.77
C ILE A 213 18.43 -6.30 8.61
N VAL A 214 17.50 -6.69 7.74
CA VAL A 214 17.03 -5.82 6.65
C VAL A 214 16.33 -4.59 7.21
N VAL A 215 15.40 -4.75 8.17
CA VAL A 215 14.67 -3.63 8.78
C VAL A 215 15.62 -2.64 9.44
N TYR A 216 16.52 -3.10 10.30
CA TYR A 216 17.47 -2.23 10.98
C TYR A 216 18.50 -1.65 10.01
N GLY A 217 19.00 -2.45 9.06
CA GLY A 217 19.97 -2.01 8.05
C GLY A 217 19.40 -0.88 7.19
N THR A 218 18.17 -1.03 6.68
CA THR A 218 17.50 0.02 5.89
C THR A 218 17.21 1.27 6.74
N PHE A 219 16.82 1.11 7.99
CA PHE A 219 16.61 2.22 8.91
C PHE A 219 17.90 2.99 9.18
N ILE A 220 19.02 2.30 9.41
CA ILE A 220 20.33 2.91 9.57
C ILE A 220 20.75 3.67 8.32
N ILE A 221 20.57 3.08 7.13
CA ILE A 221 20.86 3.76 5.85
C ILE A 221 20.04 5.05 5.72
N GLN A 222 18.74 5.01 6.05
CA GLN A 222 17.87 6.18 6.03
C GLN A 222 18.41 7.29 6.96
N ILE A 223 18.76 6.95 8.20
CA ILE A 223 19.29 7.91 9.18
C ILE A 223 20.63 8.51 8.73
N PHE A 224 21.58 7.68 8.31
CA PHE A 224 22.91 8.18 7.92
C PHE A 224 22.87 9.08 6.70
N LYS A 225 21.98 8.83 5.77
CA LYS A 225 21.91 9.60 4.51
C LYS A 225 21.16 10.93 4.67
N VAL A 226 20.10 10.94 5.48
CA VAL A 226 19.21 12.11 5.61
C VAL A 226 19.51 12.93 6.87
N GLY A 227 20.17 12.33 7.86
CA GLY A 227 20.40 12.92 9.17
C GLY A 227 19.14 12.90 10.06
N LEU A 228 19.31 12.56 11.33
CA LEU A 228 18.21 12.50 12.31
C LEU A 228 17.46 13.82 12.46
N GLY A 229 18.15 14.96 12.37
CA GLY A 229 17.57 16.29 12.53
C GLY A 229 16.61 16.66 11.41
N LYS A 230 17.02 16.49 10.16
CA LYS A 230 16.20 16.85 8.98
C LYS A 230 14.98 15.98 8.80
N ALA A 231 15.06 14.69 9.14
CA ALA A 231 13.91 13.78 9.09
C ALA A 231 12.82 14.15 10.12
N VAL A 232 13.19 14.84 11.18
CA VAL A 232 12.28 15.31 12.24
C VAL A 232 11.84 16.76 12.00
N GLU A 233 12.73 17.63 11.57
CA GLU A 233 12.47 19.07 11.35
C GLU A 233 11.48 19.34 10.22
N GLY A 234 11.57 18.61 9.11
CA GLY A 234 10.66 18.77 7.98
C GLY A 234 9.20 18.35 8.29
N ARG A 235 8.99 17.66 9.42
CA ARG A 235 7.68 17.17 9.88
C ARG A 235 7.20 17.82 11.17
N SER A 236 8.00 18.67 11.78
CA SER A 236 7.72 19.31 13.06
C SER A 236 6.56 20.33 13.05
N GLY A 237 5.86 20.51 11.93
CA GLY A 237 4.58 21.22 11.88
C GLY A 237 3.44 20.52 12.63
N SER A 238 3.61 19.25 12.99
CA SER A 238 2.65 18.50 13.82
C SER A 238 3.00 18.61 15.31
N SER A 239 2.92 19.81 15.85
CA SER A 239 2.88 19.96 17.31
C SER A 239 1.63 19.26 17.87
N VAL A 240 1.66 18.90 19.16
CA VAL A 240 0.49 18.36 19.90
C VAL A 240 -0.77 19.22 19.67
N LYS A 241 -0.61 20.52 19.32
CA LYS A 241 -1.68 21.42 18.88
C LYS A 241 -2.41 20.97 17.60
N SER A 242 -1.78 20.17 16.73
CA SER A 242 -2.43 19.59 15.53
C SER A 242 -3.15 18.28 15.80
N LEU A 243 -3.03 17.70 16.99
CA LEU A 243 -3.79 16.49 17.36
C LEU A 243 -5.30 16.75 17.41
N TRP A 244 -5.73 17.95 17.82
CA TRP A 244 -7.15 18.27 17.93
C TRP A 244 -7.87 18.40 16.58
N PRO A 245 -7.35 19.12 15.58
CA PRO A 245 -7.84 19.04 14.20
C PRO A 245 -7.71 17.62 13.62
N GLY A 246 -6.66 16.88 13.99
CA GLY A 246 -6.46 15.49 13.60
C GLY A 246 -7.53 14.54 14.09
N MET A 247 -8.05 14.77 15.28
CA MET A 247 -9.20 14.01 15.78
C MET A 247 -10.47 14.27 14.97
N GLY A 248 -10.71 15.49 14.48
CA GLY A 248 -11.81 15.78 13.56
C GLY A 248 -11.69 15.00 12.25
N LEU A 249 -10.52 14.99 11.64
CA LEU A 249 -10.24 14.17 10.46
C LEU A 249 -10.31 12.66 10.74
N PHE A 250 -9.92 12.22 11.94
CA PHE A 250 -10.07 10.86 12.41
C PHE A 250 -11.54 10.41 12.42
N TRP A 251 -12.45 11.27 12.86
CA TRP A 251 -13.89 11.03 12.78
C TRP A 251 -14.40 11.04 11.32
N TYR A 252 -13.97 12.04 10.54
CA TYR A 252 -14.39 12.19 9.15
C TYR A 252 -13.82 11.13 8.21
N SER A 253 -12.60 10.65 8.45
CA SER A 253 -11.93 9.68 7.59
C SER A 253 -12.45 8.25 7.74
N GLY A 254 -13.34 8.00 8.69
CA GLY A 254 -13.86 6.66 8.98
C GLY A 254 -12.83 5.74 9.68
N ILE A 255 -11.71 6.28 10.16
CA ILE A 255 -10.69 5.51 10.92
C ILE A 255 -11.20 5.17 12.32
N PHE A 256 -12.05 6.02 12.87
CA PHE A 256 -12.60 5.85 14.21
C PHE A 256 -13.26 4.48 14.41
N PHE A 257 -14.18 4.11 13.53
CA PHE A 257 -14.89 2.83 13.64
C PHE A 257 -13.95 1.62 13.56
N PRO A 258 -13.07 1.49 12.57
CA PRO A 258 -12.09 0.41 12.54
C PRO A 258 -11.15 0.38 13.74
N THR A 259 -10.75 1.54 14.25
CA THR A 259 -9.88 1.60 15.44
C THR A 259 -10.60 1.14 16.69
N ILE A 260 -11.83 1.61 16.93
CA ILE A 260 -12.66 1.11 18.04
C ILE A 260 -12.92 -0.38 17.88
N PHE A 261 -13.22 -0.84 16.68
CA PHE A 261 -13.46 -2.24 16.38
C PHE A 261 -12.20 -3.09 16.71
N VAL A 262 -11.02 -2.65 16.27
CA VAL A 262 -9.75 -3.32 16.57
C VAL A 262 -9.45 -3.31 18.08
N LEU A 263 -9.67 -2.19 18.76
CA LEU A 263 -9.50 -2.10 20.22
C LEU A 263 -10.49 -2.99 20.96
N SER A 264 -11.73 -3.06 20.49
CA SER A 264 -12.76 -3.97 21.06
C SER A 264 -12.36 -5.43 20.89
N ILE A 265 -11.80 -5.83 19.74
CA ILE A 265 -11.27 -7.18 19.51
C ILE A 265 -10.13 -7.47 20.47
N MET A 266 -9.18 -6.54 20.63
CA MET A 266 -8.07 -6.73 21.56
C MET A 266 -8.57 -6.87 23.00
N ALA A 267 -9.57 -6.10 23.41
CA ALA A 267 -10.19 -6.22 24.71
C ALA A 267 -10.84 -7.59 24.88
N LEU A 268 -11.63 -8.04 23.92
CA LEU A 268 -12.29 -9.35 23.94
C LEU A 268 -11.26 -10.50 23.99
N ASP A 269 -10.21 -10.42 23.18
CA ASP A 269 -9.13 -11.43 23.19
C ASP A 269 -8.31 -11.39 24.50
N THR A 270 -8.07 -10.20 25.07
CA THR A 270 -7.29 -10.03 26.33
C THR A 270 -8.06 -10.56 27.54
N PHE A 271 -9.36 -10.32 27.60
CA PHE A 271 -10.20 -10.77 28.71
C PHE A 271 -10.72 -12.21 28.52
N ASP A 272 -10.27 -12.92 27.49
CA ASP A 272 -10.69 -14.29 27.16
C ASP A 272 -12.22 -14.47 27.08
N LEU A 273 -12.93 -13.33 26.84
CA LEU A 273 -14.38 -13.28 26.75
C LEU A 273 -14.91 -13.94 25.47
N ALA A 274 -14.04 -14.14 24.50
CA ALA A 274 -14.39 -14.81 23.25
C ALA A 274 -13.47 -15.99 23.00
N GLN A 275 -14.06 -17.16 22.76
CA GLN A 275 -13.30 -18.39 22.43
C GLN A 275 -12.80 -18.40 20.98
N PHE A 276 -12.47 -17.22 20.40
CA PHE A 276 -12.05 -17.06 19.01
C PHE A 276 -10.60 -17.50 18.82
N ARG A 277 -10.34 -18.80 18.75
CA ARG A 277 -8.97 -19.34 18.76
C ARG A 277 -8.34 -19.49 17.38
N ARG A 278 -9.15 -19.61 16.31
CA ARG A 278 -8.66 -20.04 14.99
C ARG A 278 -7.60 -19.11 14.40
N PHE A 279 -7.83 -17.79 14.43
CA PHE A 279 -6.91 -16.79 13.89
C PHE A 279 -6.34 -15.85 14.97
N LYS A 280 -6.40 -16.24 16.24
CA LYS A 280 -6.03 -15.40 17.39
C LYS A 280 -4.66 -14.76 17.23
N GLN A 281 -3.64 -15.53 16.86
CA GLN A 281 -2.27 -15.03 16.78
C GLN A 281 -2.10 -13.96 15.69
N ILE A 282 -2.57 -14.22 14.46
CA ILE A 282 -2.42 -13.24 13.39
C ILE A 282 -3.27 -11.98 13.63
N ARG A 283 -4.50 -12.12 14.15
CA ARG A 283 -5.34 -10.98 14.54
C ARG A 283 -4.67 -10.12 15.59
N TYR A 284 -4.09 -10.72 16.63
CA TYR A 284 -3.37 -10.00 17.67
C TYR A 284 -2.23 -9.15 17.09
N PHE A 285 -1.41 -9.70 16.20
CA PHE A 285 -0.32 -8.95 15.57
C PHE A 285 -0.83 -7.89 14.59
N LEU A 286 -1.90 -8.16 13.85
CA LEU A 286 -2.54 -7.15 12.99
C LEU A 286 -3.06 -5.97 13.84
N CYS A 287 -3.69 -6.24 14.97
CA CYS A 287 -4.16 -5.21 15.91
C CYS A 287 -3.01 -4.35 16.44
N ILE A 288 -1.94 -4.97 16.95
CA ILE A 288 -0.77 -4.24 17.45
C ILE A 288 -0.15 -3.39 16.35
N SER A 289 0.03 -3.93 15.15
CA SER A 289 0.59 -3.21 14.02
C SER A 289 -0.33 -2.07 13.57
N THR A 290 -1.65 -2.25 13.59
CA THR A 290 -2.62 -1.19 13.30
C THR A 290 -2.48 -0.03 14.28
N ILE A 291 -2.43 -0.31 15.58
CA ILE A 291 -2.27 0.71 16.62
C ILE A 291 -0.94 1.42 16.48
N ALA A 292 0.14 0.67 16.34
CA ALA A 292 1.48 1.23 16.21
C ALA A 292 1.60 2.14 14.99
N LEU A 293 1.07 1.73 13.84
CA LEU A 293 1.02 2.55 12.63
C LEU A 293 0.13 3.79 12.80
N THR A 294 -1.06 3.64 13.39
CA THR A 294 -1.98 4.76 13.64
C THR A 294 -1.31 5.81 14.52
N VAL A 295 -0.71 5.39 15.64
CA VAL A 295 0.03 6.30 16.53
C VAL A 295 1.19 6.97 15.81
N SER A 296 1.95 6.20 15.01
CA SER A 296 3.06 6.75 14.23
C SER A 296 2.60 7.75 13.17
N CYS A 297 1.46 7.52 12.53
CA CYS A 297 0.88 8.48 11.58
C CYS A 297 0.51 9.80 12.27
N PHE A 298 -0.07 9.76 13.47
CA PHE A 298 -0.37 10.97 14.24
C PHE A 298 0.88 11.72 14.68
N ILE A 299 1.92 11.01 15.10
CA ILE A 299 3.16 11.63 15.62
C ILE A 299 4.03 12.18 14.49
N LEU A 300 4.20 11.41 13.40
CA LEU A 300 5.22 11.65 12.39
C LEU A 300 4.68 12.19 11.07
N GLY A 301 3.46 11.83 10.71
CA GLY A 301 2.94 12.03 9.36
C GLY A 301 1.96 13.18 9.20
N GLY A 302 1.43 13.70 10.28
CA GLY A 302 0.31 14.64 10.17
C GLY A 302 -1.00 13.95 9.71
N ILE A 303 -1.95 14.73 9.20
CA ILE A 303 -3.37 14.38 9.09
C ILE A 303 -3.78 13.92 7.67
N ALA A 304 -2.83 13.74 6.75
CA ALA A 304 -3.19 13.38 5.38
C ALA A 304 -3.71 11.93 5.29
N ASP A 305 -4.83 11.74 4.63
CA ASP A 305 -5.54 10.46 4.47
C ASP A 305 -4.63 9.33 3.99
N ARG A 306 -3.69 9.63 3.10
CA ARG A 306 -2.73 8.66 2.56
C ARG A 306 -1.92 7.89 3.61
N TYR A 307 -1.64 8.50 4.76
CA TYR A 307 -0.92 7.83 5.85
C TYR A 307 -1.72 6.70 6.49
N PHE A 308 -3.03 6.74 6.36
CA PHE A 308 -3.93 5.74 6.94
C PHE A 308 -4.21 4.54 6.03
N VAL A 309 -3.66 4.50 4.81
CA VAL A 309 -3.79 3.33 3.92
C VAL A 309 -3.35 2.04 4.60
N ALA A 310 -2.16 2.04 5.22
CA ALA A 310 -1.63 0.84 5.87
C ALA A 310 -2.43 0.44 7.12
N PRO A 311 -2.64 1.29 8.14
CA PRO A 311 -3.40 0.90 9.33
C PRO A 311 -4.83 0.48 9.01
N MET A 312 -5.49 1.14 8.05
CA MET A 312 -6.85 0.77 7.63
C MET A 312 -6.90 -0.60 6.97
N THR A 313 -5.96 -0.90 6.08
CA THR A 313 -5.89 -2.22 5.44
C THR A 313 -5.72 -3.33 6.48
N LEU A 314 -4.83 -3.13 7.47
CA LEU A 314 -4.64 -4.09 8.54
C LEU A 314 -5.91 -4.28 9.38
N ALA A 315 -6.57 -3.17 9.74
CA ALA A 315 -7.82 -3.20 10.50
C ALA A 315 -8.93 -3.96 9.75
N TRP A 316 -9.07 -3.72 8.44
CA TRP A 316 -10.03 -4.44 7.60
C TRP A 316 -9.75 -5.94 7.55
N ILE A 317 -8.50 -6.35 7.36
CA ILE A 317 -8.13 -7.77 7.35
C ILE A 317 -8.40 -8.40 8.72
N CYS A 318 -8.06 -7.71 9.79
CA CYS A 318 -8.37 -8.16 11.14
C CYS A 318 -9.88 -8.36 11.34
N GLY A 319 -10.70 -7.40 10.88
CA GLY A 319 -12.16 -7.48 10.90
C GLY A 319 -12.72 -8.66 10.10
N ILE A 320 -12.20 -8.89 8.89
CA ILE A 320 -12.59 -10.05 8.06
C ILE A 320 -12.31 -11.35 8.80
N LEU A 321 -11.13 -11.50 9.39
CA LEU A 321 -10.75 -12.70 10.14
C LEU A 321 -11.63 -12.89 11.38
N LEU A 322 -11.97 -11.81 12.09
CA LEU A 322 -12.87 -11.86 13.24
C LEU A 322 -14.27 -12.31 12.86
N ILE A 323 -14.86 -11.71 11.82
CA ILE A 323 -16.20 -12.04 11.36
C ILE A 323 -16.30 -13.53 11.01
N VAL A 324 -15.24 -14.07 10.38
CA VAL A 324 -15.20 -15.49 10.04
C VAL A 324 -15.13 -16.37 11.29
N ASP A 325 -14.31 -16.01 12.26
CA ASP A 325 -14.24 -16.71 13.54
C ASP A 325 -15.59 -16.66 14.27
N PHE A 326 -16.21 -15.47 14.28
CA PHE A 326 -17.55 -15.27 14.88
C PHE A 326 -18.63 -16.13 14.19
N ILE A 327 -18.67 -16.15 12.86
CA ILE A 327 -19.63 -16.96 12.11
C ILE A 327 -19.43 -18.47 12.36
N HIS A 328 -18.17 -18.88 12.55
CA HIS A 328 -17.86 -20.27 12.81
C HIS A 328 -18.32 -20.71 14.22
N GLU A 329 -18.12 -19.85 15.22
CA GLU A 329 -18.47 -20.12 16.60
C GLU A 329 -19.97 -19.98 16.86
N PHE A 330 -20.56 -18.89 16.34
CA PHE A 330 -21.96 -18.55 16.59
C PHE A 330 -22.84 -18.71 15.32
N LYS A 331 -23.07 -19.94 14.91
CA LYS A 331 -23.85 -20.25 13.69
C LYS A 331 -25.24 -19.56 13.65
N ARG A 332 -25.91 -19.41 14.82
CA ARG A 332 -27.21 -18.74 14.93
C ARG A 332 -27.17 -17.25 14.66
N LEU A 333 -26.02 -16.59 14.89
CA LEU A 333 -25.84 -15.17 14.67
C LEU A 333 -25.20 -14.86 13.31
N ARG A 334 -25.06 -15.85 12.43
CA ARG A 334 -24.41 -15.71 11.12
C ARG A 334 -25.01 -14.58 10.29
N VAL A 335 -26.33 -14.48 10.23
CA VAL A 335 -27.02 -13.43 9.45
C VAL A 335 -26.67 -12.05 10.01
N PHE A 336 -26.74 -11.88 11.33
CA PHE A 336 -26.37 -10.63 11.99
C PHE A 336 -24.92 -10.24 11.68
N ALA A 337 -23.97 -11.17 11.81
CA ALA A 337 -22.55 -10.92 11.51
C ALA A 337 -22.33 -10.51 10.06
N ILE A 338 -22.98 -11.18 9.11
CA ILE A 338 -22.89 -10.84 7.68
C ILE A 338 -23.50 -9.46 7.41
N THR A 339 -24.66 -9.15 7.96
CA THR A 339 -25.32 -7.85 7.80
C THR A 339 -24.45 -6.73 8.36
N THR A 340 -23.89 -6.92 9.56
CA THR A 340 -22.96 -5.97 10.16
C THR A 340 -21.71 -5.76 9.28
N ALA A 341 -21.14 -6.85 8.74
CA ALA A 341 -20.01 -6.78 7.84
C ALA A 341 -20.32 -5.99 6.56
N ILE A 342 -21.52 -6.21 5.97
CA ILE A 342 -21.95 -5.47 4.78
C ILE A 342 -22.12 -3.98 5.09
N ILE A 343 -22.74 -3.63 6.21
CA ILE A 343 -22.92 -2.23 6.63
C ILE A 343 -21.54 -1.57 6.82
N PHE A 344 -20.60 -2.23 7.53
CA PHE A 344 -19.24 -1.74 7.70
C PHE A 344 -18.49 -1.59 6.38
N ALA A 345 -18.70 -2.48 5.42
CA ALA A 345 -18.08 -2.39 4.09
C ALA A 345 -18.73 -1.31 3.21
N ALA A 346 -20.03 -1.03 3.40
CA ALA A 346 -20.75 -0.04 2.60
C ALA A 346 -20.21 1.38 2.78
N VAL A 347 -19.78 1.76 3.97
CA VAL A 347 -19.22 3.10 4.25
C VAL A 347 -17.93 3.36 3.46
N PRO A 348 -16.91 2.49 3.50
CA PRO A 348 -15.72 2.65 2.65
C PRO A 348 -16.05 2.62 1.15
N VAL A 349 -16.95 1.74 0.74
CA VAL A 349 -17.37 1.64 -0.67
C VAL A 349 -18.07 2.92 -1.13
N ALA A 350 -18.94 3.52 -0.32
CA ALA A 350 -19.57 4.80 -0.63
C ALA A 350 -18.54 5.93 -0.77
N LYS A 351 -17.57 6.01 0.12
CA LYS A 351 -16.44 6.96 0.01
C LYS A 351 -15.53 6.64 -1.19
N TRP A 352 -15.44 5.39 -1.58
CA TRP A 352 -14.62 4.93 -2.69
C TRP A 352 -15.10 5.46 -4.04
N PHE A 353 -16.41 5.63 -4.23
CA PHE A 353 -16.99 6.22 -5.45
C PHE A 353 -16.88 7.76 -5.48
N GLY A 354 -16.59 8.42 -4.36
CA GLY A 354 -16.24 9.83 -4.34
C GLY A 354 -14.86 10.03 -4.96
N ALA A 355 -14.82 10.37 -6.24
CA ALA A 355 -13.56 10.74 -6.89
C ALA A 355 -12.96 11.94 -6.15
N GLY A 356 -11.82 11.77 -5.53
CA GLY A 356 -11.11 12.85 -4.88
C GLY A 356 -10.82 13.97 -5.87
N TRP A 357 -11.26 15.18 -5.59
CA TRP A 357 -11.00 16.38 -6.39
C TRP A 357 -9.49 16.58 -6.64
N TYR A 358 -8.66 16.01 -5.79
CA TYR A 358 -7.22 16.10 -5.82
C TYR A 358 -6.59 15.66 -7.15
N LEU A 359 -7.07 14.56 -7.74
CA LEU A 359 -6.55 14.05 -9.01
C LEU A 359 -7.46 14.36 -10.20
N THR A 360 -8.65 14.92 -9.96
CA THR A 360 -9.60 15.24 -11.02
C THR A 360 -9.64 16.74 -11.35
N SER A 361 -8.93 17.58 -10.59
CA SER A 361 -8.84 19.01 -10.81
C SER A 361 -7.83 19.34 -11.91
N GLY A 362 -8.18 20.30 -12.76
CA GLY A 362 -7.31 20.83 -13.82
C GLY A 362 -7.39 20.08 -15.15
N PRO A 363 -6.61 20.53 -16.15
CA PRO A 363 -6.60 19.98 -17.50
C PRO A 363 -6.02 18.57 -17.52
N THR A 364 -6.36 17.80 -18.55
CA THR A 364 -5.73 16.48 -18.78
C THR A 364 -4.29 16.66 -19.25
N TRP A 365 -3.45 15.66 -18.98
CA TRP A 365 -2.05 15.72 -19.41
C TRP A 365 -1.93 15.78 -20.93
N THR A 366 -2.67 14.94 -21.64
CA THR A 366 -2.67 14.89 -23.10
C THR A 366 -3.05 16.23 -23.71
N SER A 367 -4.09 16.93 -23.20
CA SER A 367 -4.49 18.23 -23.73
C SER A 367 -3.42 19.32 -23.52
N GLN A 368 -2.67 19.24 -22.41
CA GLN A 368 -1.57 20.16 -22.17
C GLN A 368 -0.39 19.91 -23.11
N ILE A 369 -0.10 18.63 -23.40
CA ILE A 369 0.94 18.28 -24.39
C ILE A 369 0.58 18.76 -25.78
N ASP A 370 -0.69 18.62 -26.22
CA ASP A 370 -1.15 19.13 -27.52
C ASP A 370 -0.91 20.65 -27.64
N GLN A 371 -1.28 21.42 -26.61
CA GLN A 371 -1.03 22.87 -26.57
C GLN A 371 0.46 23.23 -26.53
N ALA A 372 1.25 22.41 -25.81
CA ALA A 372 2.69 22.60 -25.72
C ALA A 372 3.38 22.35 -27.07
N GLU A 373 2.96 21.34 -27.82
CA GLU A 373 3.47 21.05 -29.16
C GLU A 373 3.18 22.22 -30.13
N GLU A 374 1.99 22.80 -30.07
CA GLU A 374 1.66 24.01 -30.85
C GLU A 374 2.58 25.20 -30.51
N SER A 375 2.79 25.44 -29.22
CA SER A 375 3.68 26.51 -28.76
C SER A 375 5.15 26.29 -29.17
N CYS A 376 5.58 25.05 -29.26
CA CYS A 376 6.94 24.71 -29.74
C CYS A 376 7.14 24.92 -31.23
N ILE A 377 6.08 24.84 -32.03
CA ILE A 377 6.13 25.19 -33.47
C ILE A 377 6.43 26.68 -33.63
N GLU A 378 5.78 27.52 -32.81
CA GLU A 378 5.98 28.96 -32.83
C GLU A 378 7.34 29.38 -32.25
N ASN A 379 7.75 28.78 -31.13
CA ASN A 379 9.01 29.11 -30.48
C ASN A 379 9.72 27.84 -29.95
N PRO A 380 10.65 27.24 -30.70
CA PRO A 380 11.34 26.01 -30.33
C PRO A 380 12.20 26.08 -29.07
N LYS A 381 12.48 27.27 -28.55
CA LYS A 381 13.32 27.47 -27.34
C LYS A 381 12.51 27.73 -26.07
N VAL A 382 11.18 27.72 -26.16
CA VAL A 382 10.31 27.97 -25.01
C VAL A 382 10.39 26.82 -24.02
N ILE A 383 10.39 27.14 -22.73
CA ILE A 383 10.17 26.19 -21.64
C ILE A 383 8.67 26.28 -21.31
N ILE A 384 8.02 25.14 -21.30
CA ILE A 384 6.57 25.07 -21.12
C ILE A 384 6.30 24.49 -19.73
N GLU A 385 5.43 25.16 -18.99
CA GLU A 385 4.95 24.71 -17.68
C GLU A 385 3.67 23.89 -17.85
N LEU A 386 3.74 22.61 -17.57
CA LEU A 386 2.60 21.69 -17.56
C LEU A 386 2.06 21.56 -16.13
N ARG A 387 0.78 21.82 -15.95
CA ARG A 387 0.13 21.75 -14.65
C ARG A 387 0.05 20.31 -14.14
N VAL A 388 0.44 20.07 -12.89
CA VAL A 388 0.28 18.80 -12.19
C VAL A 388 -0.78 18.91 -11.08
N SER A 389 -1.44 17.80 -10.78
CA SER A 389 -2.56 17.79 -9.81
C SER A 389 -2.06 17.55 -8.39
N PRO A 390 -2.58 18.27 -7.38
CA PRO A 390 -3.60 19.33 -7.46
C PRO A 390 -3.00 20.70 -7.72
N SER A 391 -1.69 20.85 -7.57
CA SER A 391 -0.99 22.13 -7.68
C SER A 391 0.48 21.92 -8.05
N GLY A 392 1.05 22.90 -8.74
CA GLY A 392 2.43 22.87 -9.22
C GLY A 392 2.51 22.70 -10.72
N TYR A 393 3.73 22.76 -11.23
CA TYR A 393 4.03 22.67 -12.64
C TYR A 393 5.23 21.76 -12.87
N SER A 394 5.23 21.07 -13.99
CA SER A 394 6.36 20.33 -14.54
C SER A 394 6.91 21.13 -15.72
N GLU A 395 8.18 21.46 -15.68
CA GLU A 395 8.84 22.17 -16.79
C GLU A 395 9.27 21.17 -17.87
N VAL A 396 8.94 21.47 -19.10
CA VAL A 396 9.21 20.64 -20.27
C VAL A 396 9.79 21.49 -21.40
N THR A 397 10.84 20.99 -22.03
CA THR A 397 11.43 21.62 -23.21
C THR A 397 10.84 21.05 -24.49
N CYS A 398 10.86 21.82 -25.57
CA CYS A 398 10.40 21.36 -26.88
C CYS A 398 11.16 20.14 -27.40
N SER A 399 12.45 19.99 -27.04
CA SER A 399 13.23 18.79 -27.38
C SER A 399 12.72 17.52 -26.68
N GLN A 400 12.25 17.63 -25.43
CA GLN A 400 11.65 16.51 -24.70
C GLN A 400 10.29 16.12 -25.30
N LEU A 401 9.49 17.11 -25.76
CA LEU A 401 8.22 16.85 -26.46
C LEU A 401 8.45 16.14 -27.80
N ALA A 402 9.49 16.53 -28.52
CA ALA A 402 9.84 15.90 -29.80
C ALA A 402 10.41 14.46 -29.66
N GLY A 403 10.50 13.90 -28.44
CA GLY A 403 10.95 12.52 -28.21
C GLY A 403 12.43 12.30 -28.45
N LYS A 404 13.26 13.33 -28.28
CA LYS A 404 14.73 13.28 -28.40
C LYS A 404 15.39 13.27 -27.03
#